data_a01c59b866afb0e824546af047a43986
#
_entry.id   a01c59b866afb0e824546af047a43986
#
_cell.length_a   1.000
_cell.length_b   1.000
_cell.length_c   1.000
_cell.angle_alpha   90.00
_cell.angle_beta   90.00
_cell.angle_gamma   90.00
#
_symmetry.space_group_name_H-M   'P 1'
#
loop_
_entity.id
_entity.type
_entity.pdbx_description
1 polymer ?
#
loop_
_entity_poly.entity_id
_entity_poly.type
_entity_poly.pdbx_seq_one_letter_code
_entity_poly.pdbx_strand_id
1 'polypeptide(L)'
;MFVLGVDPGLSRCGYGCVEQQGRTQRAVAAGVIATPPGMPIAERLAELQREFRALLVELAPNEVAIERVLFQVNVRTAMSVGQASGVLMAEAVNAGCPVTEYSPNEVKQAVAGWGAASKEQVERMVQTLLGIDHPLRPVDASDAIAIALCHLARRSRVPRDLASAPSHQRVSAHRRAAKGV
;
A
#
# COMPACT_ATOMS: atom_id res chain seq x y z
N MET A 1 -4.34 14.65 5.95
CA MET A 1 -4.71 13.32 5.45
C MET A 1 -3.48 12.45 5.41
N PHE A 2 -3.54 11.27 5.99
CA PHE A 2 -2.44 10.29 6.01
C PHE A 2 -2.75 9.15 5.05
N VAL A 3 -1.85 8.87 4.12
CA VAL A 3 -1.95 7.72 3.20
C VAL A 3 -0.76 6.81 3.44
N LEU A 4 -1.04 5.54 3.71
CA LEU A 4 -0.03 4.50 3.81
C LEU A 4 0.11 3.79 2.46
N GLY A 5 1.24 3.98 1.80
CA GLY A 5 1.63 3.22 0.62
C GLY A 5 2.32 1.92 1.02
N VAL A 6 2.04 0.86 0.30
CA VAL A 6 2.56 -0.48 0.56
C VAL A 6 3.04 -1.12 -0.74
N ASP A 7 4.28 -1.57 -0.74
CA ASP A 7 4.89 -2.40 -1.79
C ASP A 7 4.96 -3.85 -1.25
N PRO A 8 4.02 -4.74 -1.64
CA PRO A 8 3.85 -6.03 -1.00
C PRO A 8 4.95 -7.02 -1.39
N GLY A 9 5.60 -7.59 -0.39
CA GLY A 9 6.55 -8.68 -0.53
C GLY A 9 6.60 -9.52 0.73
N LEU A 10 6.68 -10.86 0.59
CA LEU A 10 6.73 -11.75 1.75
C LEU A 10 8.07 -11.65 2.49
N SER A 11 9.19 -11.54 1.78
CA SER A 11 10.51 -11.39 2.40
C SER A 11 10.82 -9.96 2.83
N ARG A 12 10.32 -9.02 2.07
CA ARG A 12 10.50 -7.57 2.29
C ARG A 12 9.22 -6.88 1.81
N CYS A 13 8.49 -6.29 2.72
CA CYS A 13 7.32 -5.49 2.44
C CYS A 13 7.66 -4.03 2.72
N GLY A 14 7.75 -3.22 1.67
CA GLY A 14 7.96 -1.78 1.79
C GLY A 14 6.72 -1.09 2.33
N TYR A 15 6.90 -0.12 3.22
CA TYR A 15 5.83 0.78 3.63
C TYR A 15 6.30 2.24 3.65
N GLY A 16 5.37 3.15 3.37
CA GLY A 16 5.64 4.58 3.42
C GLY A 16 4.37 5.37 3.66
N CYS A 17 4.36 6.18 4.72
CA CYS A 17 3.23 7.03 5.07
C CYS A 17 3.50 8.47 4.66
N VAL A 18 2.58 9.05 3.89
CA VAL A 18 2.63 10.44 3.44
C VAL A 18 1.47 11.21 4.03
N GLU A 19 1.80 12.32 4.70
CA GLU A 19 0.82 13.32 5.13
C GLU A 19 0.63 14.35 4.04
N GLN A 20 -0.64 14.65 3.70
CA GLN A 20 -1.00 15.80 2.87
C GLN A 20 -1.74 16.84 3.70
N GLN A 21 -1.19 18.06 3.73
CA GLN A 21 -1.81 19.25 4.31
C GLN A 21 -1.95 20.34 3.23
N GLY A 22 -3.16 20.56 2.76
CA GLY A 22 -3.41 21.44 1.62
C GLY A 22 -2.66 20.95 0.36
N ARG A 23 -1.68 21.71 -0.10
CA ARG A 23 -0.83 21.37 -1.26
C ARG A 23 0.52 20.78 -0.87
N THR A 24 0.86 20.75 0.40
CA THR A 24 2.15 20.26 0.90
C THR A 24 2.02 18.77 1.22
N GLN A 25 3.04 18.01 0.83
CA GLN A 25 3.18 16.58 1.09
C GLN A 25 4.46 16.33 1.90
N ARG A 26 4.38 15.49 2.91
CA ARG A 26 5.53 15.15 3.78
C ARG A 26 5.53 13.65 4.07
N ALA A 27 6.65 12.99 3.89
CA ALA A 27 6.84 11.63 4.40
C ALA A 27 6.94 11.68 5.93
N VAL A 28 6.10 10.92 6.62
CA VAL A 28 6.07 10.86 8.09
C VAL A 28 6.67 9.57 8.63
N ALA A 29 6.61 8.50 7.86
CA ALA A 29 7.23 7.22 8.18
C ALA A 29 7.56 6.47 6.89
N ALA A 30 8.66 5.72 6.87
CA ALA A 30 8.99 4.83 5.77
C ALA A 30 9.92 3.72 6.27
N GLY A 31 9.76 2.51 5.76
CA GLY A 31 10.58 1.37 6.18
C GLY A 31 10.23 0.09 5.45
N VAL A 32 10.69 -1.02 6.02
CA VAL A 32 10.45 -2.37 5.51
C VAL A 32 10.09 -3.31 6.65
N ILE A 33 9.01 -4.04 6.49
CA ILE A 33 8.72 -5.23 7.29
C ILE A 33 9.45 -6.39 6.62
N ALA A 34 10.36 -7.04 7.34
CA ALA A 34 11.15 -8.16 6.82
C ALA A 34 10.82 -9.45 7.56
N THR A 35 10.64 -10.54 6.81
CA THR A 35 10.45 -11.88 7.40
C THR A 35 11.59 -12.81 6.98
N PRO A 36 12.11 -13.70 7.90
CA PRO A 36 13.23 -14.59 7.61
C PRO A 36 12.92 -15.57 6.48
N PRO A 37 13.77 -15.70 5.43
CA PRO A 37 13.50 -16.59 4.29
C PRO A 37 13.43 -18.08 4.64
N GLY A 38 14.11 -18.50 5.72
CA GLY A 38 14.14 -19.91 6.18
C GLY A 38 12.91 -20.31 7.01
N MET A 39 12.05 -19.39 7.37
CA MET A 39 10.83 -19.65 8.14
C MET A 39 9.73 -20.20 7.20
N PRO A 40 8.85 -21.11 7.66
CA PRO A 40 7.70 -21.58 6.90
C PRO A 40 6.78 -20.43 6.45
N ILE A 41 6.20 -20.54 5.25
CA ILE A 41 5.37 -19.45 4.65
C ILE A 41 4.25 -19.00 5.59
N ALA A 42 3.55 -19.92 6.23
CA ALA A 42 2.45 -19.60 7.13
C ALA A 42 2.90 -18.74 8.32
N GLU A 43 4.05 -19.06 8.90
CA GLU A 43 4.63 -18.29 10.00
C GLU A 43 5.09 -16.89 9.55
N ARG A 44 5.69 -16.81 8.35
CA ARG A 44 6.07 -15.52 7.75
C ARG A 44 4.86 -14.63 7.46
N LEU A 45 3.77 -15.20 6.98
CA LEU A 45 2.52 -14.46 6.75
C LEU A 45 1.93 -13.97 8.07
N ALA A 46 1.97 -14.80 9.12
CA ALA A 46 1.51 -14.41 10.45
C ALA A 46 2.39 -13.29 11.06
N GLU A 47 3.70 -13.35 10.85
CA GLU A 47 4.63 -12.29 11.24
C GLU A 47 4.34 -10.98 10.50
N LEU A 48 4.23 -11.04 9.17
CA LEU A 48 3.88 -9.88 8.34
C LEU A 48 2.55 -9.25 8.79
N GLN A 49 1.54 -10.08 9.05
CA GLN A 49 0.24 -9.64 9.56
C GLN A 49 0.37 -8.88 10.88
N ARG A 50 1.11 -9.45 11.83
CA ARG A 50 1.30 -8.85 13.17
C ARG A 50 1.98 -7.49 13.09
N GLU A 51 3.10 -7.42 12.34
CA GLU A 51 3.87 -6.18 12.17
C GLU A 51 3.07 -5.11 11.43
N PHE A 52 2.35 -5.50 10.38
CA PHE A 52 1.52 -4.57 9.62
C PHE A 52 0.34 -4.04 10.45
N ARG A 53 -0.28 -4.89 11.28
CA ARG A 53 -1.32 -4.46 12.22
C ARG A 53 -0.78 -3.45 13.23
N ALA A 54 0.41 -3.68 13.78
CA ALA A 54 1.05 -2.74 14.69
C ALA A 54 1.30 -1.39 14.00
N LEU A 55 1.77 -1.41 12.74
CA LEU A 55 1.99 -0.23 11.92
C LEU A 55 0.70 0.55 11.65
N LEU A 56 -0.41 -0.14 11.36
CA LEU A 56 -1.72 0.50 11.17
C LEU A 56 -2.22 1.20 12.45
N VAL A 57 -1.98 0.59 13.61
CA VAL A 57 -2.33 1.19 14.91
C VAL A 57 -1.46 2.42 15.19
N GLU A 58 -0.16 2.34 14.95
CA GLU A 58 0.80 3.43 15.21
C GLU A 58 0.55 4.63 14.29
N LEU A 59 0.42 4.40 12.99
CA LEU A 59 0.32 5.47 12.00
C LEU A 59 -1.12 5.98 11.81
N ALA A 60 -2.12 5.20 12.18
CA ALA A 60 -3.54 5.50 12.02
C ALA A 60 -3.87 6.13 10.66
N PRO A 61 -3.51 5.50 9.52
CA PRO A 61 -3.69 6.10 8.20
C PRO A 61 -5.18 6.24 7.88
N ASN A 62 -5.52 7.25 7.09
CA ASN A 62 -6.89 7.43 6.60
C ASN A 62 -7.23 6.46 5.47
N GLU A 63 -6.24 6.13 4.64
CA GLU A 63 -6.39 5.23 3.48
C GLU A 63 -5.08 4.46 3.25
N VAL A 64 -5.20 3.26 2.67
CA VAL A 64 -4.06 2.42 2.27
C VAL A 64 -4.03 2.31 0.75
N ALA A 65 -2.88 2.56 0.16
CA ALA A 65 -2.59 2.36 -1.24
C ALA A 65 -1.60 1.19 -1.38
N ILE A 66 -1.90 0.20 -2.19
CA ILE A 66 -1.06 -0.99 -2.35
C ILE A 66 -0.70 -1.22 -3.81
N GLU A 67 0.53 -1.69 -4.09
CA GLU A 67 0.88 -2.09 -5.45
C GLU A 67 0.17 -3.38 -5.83
N ARG A 68 -0.44 -3.37 -7.03
CA ARG A 68 -1.10 -4.56 -7.59
C ARG A 68 -0.08 -5.57 -8.06
N VAL A 69 -0.22 -6.80 -7.58
CA VAL A 69 0.62 -7.91 -8.01
C VAL A 69 0.31 -8.29 -9.47
N LEU A 70 1.31 -8.23 -10.34
CA LEU A 70 1.20 -8.63 -11.74
C LEU A 70 2.00 -9.93 -11.96
N PHE A 71 1.36 -10.93 -12.59
CA PHE A 71 1.97 -12.23 -12.91
C PHE A 71 2.86 -12.12 -14.16
N GLN A 72 4.08 -11.56 -14.05
CA GLN A 72 4.89 -11.33 -15.25
C GLN A 72 6.12 -12.24 -15.43
N VAL A 73 6.78 -12.75 -14.38
CA VAL A 73 8.10 -13.38 -14.56
C VAL A 73 8.30 -14.70 -13.81
N ASN A 74 7.76 -14.89 -12.61
CA ASN A 74 7.98 -16.11 -11.83
C ASN A 74 6.75 -16.43 -10.97
N VAL A 75 6.06 -17.51 -11.32
CA VAL A 75 4.83 -17.96 -10.66
C VAL A 75 5.03 -18.16 -9.15
N ARG A 76 6.18 -18.75 -8.74
CA ARG A 76 6.44 -19.03 -7.32
C ARG A 76 6.59 -17.74 -6.51
N THR A 77 7.27 -16.74 -7.05
CA THR A 77 7.40 -15.42 -6.42
C THR A 77 6.06 -14.69 -6.42
N ALA A 78 5.34 -14.72 -7.55
CA ALA A 78 4.02 -14.09 -7.65
C ALA A 78 3.01 -14.67 -6.65
N MET A 79 3.03 -15.98 -6.39
CA MET A 79 2.18 -16.61 -5.37
C MET A 79 2.46 -16.07 -3.98
N SER A 80 3.72 -16.03 -3.55
CA SER A 80 4.09 -15.54 -2.22
C SER A 80 3.80 -14.04 -2.03
N VAL A 81 4.00 -13.24 -3.08
CA VAL A 81 3.63 -11.81 -3.06
C VAL A 81 2.11 -11.64 -3.03
N GLY A 82 1.36 -12.44 -3.80
CA GLY A 82 -0.10 -12.43 -3.76
C GLY A 82 -0.68 -12.82 -2.39
N GLN A 83 -0.10 -13.82 -1.72
CA GLN A 83 -0.47 -14.20 -0.36
C GLN A 83 -0.20 -13.05 0.63
N ALA A 84 0.97 -12.43 0.55
CA ALA A 84 1.32 -11.27 1.37
C ALA A 84 0.35 -10.10 1.12
N SER A 85 0.10 -9.76 -0.15
CA SER A 85 -0.85 -8.70 -0.53
C SER A 85 -2.26 -8.96 0.02
N GLY A 86 -2.76 -10.19 -0.07
CA GLY A 86 -4.07 -10.56 0.49
C GLY A 86 -4.16 -10.35 2.00
N VAL A 87 -3.11 -10.72 2.75
CA VAL A 87 -3.04 -10.50 4.20
C VAL A 87 -3.04 -9.00 4.52
N LEU A 88 -2.22 -8.22 3.83
CA LEU A 88 -2.11 -6.76 4.03
C LEU A 88 -3.42 -6.04 3.74
N MET A 89 -4.11 -6.39 2.64
CA MET A 89 -5.42 -5.82 2.29
C MET A 89 -6.49 -6.16 3.34
N ALA A 90 -6.53 -7.42 3.80
CA ALA A 90 -7.48 -7.84 4.81
C ALA A 90 -7.27 -7.10 6.14
N GLU A 91 -6.02 -6.94 6.59
CA GLU A 91 -5.71 -6.19 7.80
C GLU A 91 -6.04 -4.70 7.68
N ALA A 92 -5.77 -4.08 6.54
CA ALA A 92 -6.12 -2.68 6.31
C ALA A 92 -7.65 -2.46 6.40
N VAL A 93 -8.44 -3.33 5.77
CA VAL A 93 -9.91 -3.28 5.83
C VAL A 93 -10.42 -3.55 7.25
N ASN A 94 -9.83 -4.51 7.97
CA ASN A 94 -10.19 -4.81 9.36
C ASN A 94 -9.89 -3.62 10.31
N ALA A 95 -8.85 -2.84 10.00
CA ALA A 95 -8.52 -1.59 10.70
C ALA A 95 -9.41 -0.40 10.30
N GLY A 96 -10.39 -0.61 9.39
CA GLY A 96 -11.27 0.44 8.90
C GLY A 96 -10.68 1.35 7.83
N CYS A 97 -9.51 1.00 7.28
CA CYS A 97 -8.86 1.76 6.22
C CYS A 97 -9.35 1.32 4.84
N PRO A 98 -9.92 2.22 4.01
CA PRO A 98 -10.16 1.94 2.60
C PRO A 98 -8.86 1.58 1.88
N VAL A 99 -8.92 0.57 1.01
CA VAL A 99 -7.76 0.08 0.24
C VAL A 99 -7.95 0.38 -1.24
N THR A 100 -6.91 0.90 -1.88
CA THR A 100 -6.88 1.11 -3.33
C THR A 100 -5.61 0.51 -3.92
N GLU A 101 -5.77 -0.31 -4.98
CA GLU A 101 -4.65 -0.93 -5.69
C GLU A 101 -4.21 -0.10 -6.90
N TYR A 102 -2.90 -0.05 -7.12
CA TYR A 102 -2.28 0.62 -8.26
C TYR A 102 -1.30 -0.31 -8.99
N SER A 103 -1.36 -0.35 -10.31
CA SER A 103 -0.33 -1.01 -11.11
C SER A 103 0.97 -0.19 -11.10
N PRO A 104 2.14 -0.82 -11.34
CA PRO A 104 3.43 -0.11 -11.46
C PRO A 104 3.38 1.04 -12.49
N ASN A 105 2.70 0.84 -13.62
CA ASN A 105 2.56 1.87 -14.65
C ASN A 105 1.74 3.07 -14.19
N GLU A 106 0.70 2.83 -13.38
CA GLU A 106 -0.10 3.91 -12.81
C GLU A 106 0.70 4.73 -11.80
N VAL A 107 1.53 4.08 -10.98
CA VAL A 107 2.44 4.76 -10.04
C VAL A 107 3.44 5.63 -10.82
N LYS A 108 4.12 5.08 -11.83
CA LYS A 108 5.05 5.81 -12.69
C LYS A 108 4.39 7.01 -13.39
N GLN A 109 3.21 6.81 -13.97
CA GLN A 109 2.46 7.86 -14.62
C GLN A 109 2.06 8.98 -13.67
N ALA A 110 1.64 8.66 -12.45
CA ALA A 110 1.20 9.64 -11.48
C ALA A 110 2.35 10.45 -10.88
N VAL A 111 3.50 9.80 -10.60
CA VAL A 111 4.64 10.40 -9.92
C VAL A 111 5.59 11.08 -10.92
N ALA A 112 5.94 10.40 -12.02
CA ALA A 112 6.94 10.88 -12.98
C ALA A 112 6.33 11.45 -14.27
N GLY A 113 5.00 11.42 -14.42
CA GLY A 113 4.31 11.98 -15.57
C GLY A 113 4.17 11.02 -16.77
N TRP A 114 4.82 9.84 -16.78
CA TRP A 114 4.68 8.86 -17.84
C TRP A 114 4.96 7.42 -17.35
N GLY A 115 4.18 6.45 -17.89
CA GLY A 115 4.13 5.08 -17.36
C GLY A 115 5.40 4.23 -17.61
N ALA A 116 6.29 4.64 -18.52
CA ALA A 116 7.55 3.96 -18.80
C ALA A 116 8.76 4.60 -18.09
N ALA A 117 8.54 5.48 -17.11
CA ALA A 117 9.60 6.10 -16.32
C ALA A 117 10.52 5.04 -15.69
N SER A 118 11.83 5.32 -15.69
CA SER A 118 12.80 4.47 -15.00
C SER A 118 12.65 4.60 -13.48
N LYS A 119 13.23 3.65 -12.75
CA LYS A 119 13.20 3.67 -11.28
C LYS A 119 13.88 4.92 -10.71
N GLU A 120 14.99 5.32 -11.31
CA GLU A 120 15.75 6.53 -10.92
C GLU A 120 14.96 7.81 -11.20
N GLN A 121 14.13 7.84 -12.24
CA GLN A 121 13.26 8.97 -12.53
C GLN A 121 12.15 9.09 -11.50
N VAL A 122 11.51 7.96 -11.12
CA VAL A 122 10.52 7.93 -10.05
C VAL A 122 11.13 8.39 -8.72
N GLU A 123 12.29 7.86 -8.35
CA GLU A 123 12.99 8.24 -7.11
C GLU A 123 13.29 9.74 -7.05
N ARG A 124 13.81 10.33 -8.13
CA ARG A 124 14.05 11.79 -8.22
C ARG A 124 12.76 12.60 -8.08
N MET A 125 11.67 12.13 -8.68
CA MET A 125 10.38 12.82 -8.54
C MET A 125 9.82 12.72 -7.13
N VAL A 126 9.97 11.57 -6.45
CA VAL A 126 9.63 11.42 -5.03
C VAL A 126 10.39 12.44 -4.18
N GLN A 127 11.71 12.57 -4.38
CA GLN A 127 12.52 13.55 -3.68
C GLN A 127 12.02 14.98 -3.92
N THR A 128 11.77 15.34 -5.17
CA THR A 128 11.25 16.66 -5.55
C THR A 128 9.90 16.96 -4.90
N LEU A 129 8.96 16.01 -4.95
CA LEU A 129 7.60 16.19 -4.41
C LEU A 129 7.60 16.33 -2.87
N LEU A 130 8.54 15.67 -2.20
CA LEU A 130 8.69 15.72 -0.74
C LEU A 130 9.66 16.82 -0.26
N GLY A 131 10.38 17.48 -1.17
CA GLY A 131 11.38 18.50 -0.82
C GLY A 131 12.58 17.94 -0.06
N ILE A 132 13.00 16.70 -0.36
CA ILE A 132 14.18 16.05 0.25
C ILE A 132 15.35 16.01 -0.73
N ASP A 133 16.57 16.17 -0.23
CA ASP A 133 17.81 16.26 -1.01
C ASP A 133 18.56 14.93 -1.10
N HIS A 134 18.10 13.90 -0.41
CA HIS A 134 18.72 12.58 -0.40
C HIS A 134 17.68 11.48 -0.72
N PRO A 135 18.11 10.36 -1.34
CA PRO A 135 17.21 9.26 -1.65
C PRO A 135 16.72 8.56 -0.38
N LEU A 136 15.46 8.19 -0.37
CA LEU A 136 14.88 7.38 0.70
C LEU A 136 15.49 5.96 0.68
N ARG A 137 15.86 5.47 1.83
CA ARG A 137 16.39 4.11 2.01
C ARG A 137 15.65 3.39 3.15
N PRO A 138 15.46 2.09 3.04
CA PRO A 138 15.76 1.22 1.89
C PRO A 138 14.88 1.51 0.66
N VAL A 139 15.26 0.95 -0.50
CA VAL A 139 14.59 1.21 -1.80
C VAL A 139 13.10 0.85 -1.76
N ASP A 140 12.74 -0.29 -1.13
CA ASP A 140 11.33 -0.72 -0.97
C ASP A 140 10.47 0.34 -0.26
N ALA A 141 11.05 1.10 0.66
CA ALA A 141 10.38 2.21 1.33
C ALA A 141 10.12 3.40 0.38
N SER A 142 11.08 3.67 -0.53
CA SER A 142 10.90 4.69 -1.57
C SER A 142 9.78 4.30 -2.56
N ASP A 143 9.73 3.02 -2.95
CA ASP A 143 8.68 2.50 -3.81
C ASP A 143 7.29 2.64 -3.13
N ALA A 144 7.20 2.31 -1.85
CA ALA A 144 5.98 2.48 -1.06
C ALA A 144 5.53 3.96 -0.94
N ILE A 145 6.46 4.88 -0.75
CA ILE A 145 6.17 6.33 -0.77
C ILE A 145 5.64 6.76 -2.14
N ALA A 146 6.20 6.26 -3.25
CA ALA A 146 5.70 6.56 -4.59
C ALA A 146 4.25 6.10 -4.77
N ILE A 147 3.86 4.95 -4.20
CA ILE A 147 2.49 4.44 -4.20
C ILE A 147 1.55 5.39 -3.42
N ALA A 148 1.96 5.86 -2.25
CA ALA A 148 1.19 6.83 -1.48
C ALA A 148 1.00 8.16 -2.23
N LEU A 149 2.06 8.68 -2.88
CA LEU A 149 2.01 9.89 -3.71
C LEU A 149 1.09 9.70 -4.93
N CYS A 150 1.13 8.53 -5.57
CA CYS A 150 0.21 8.19 -6.66
C CYS A 150 -1.26 8.30 -6.20
N HIS A 151 -1.58 7.73 -5.04
CA HIS A 151 -2.91 7.78 -4.46
C HIS A 151 -3.36 9.23 -4.23
N LEU A 152 -2.54 10.05 -3.59
CA LEU A 152 -2.82 11.45 -3.33
C LEU A 152 -3.05 12.26 -4.61
N ALA A 153 -2.22 12.03 -5.65
CA ALA A 153 -2.35 12.71 -6.94
C ALA A 153 -3.65 12.35 -7.67
N ARG A 154 -4.07 11.09 -7.61
CA ARG A 154 -5.30 10.62 -8.24
C ARG A 154 -6.55 11.07 -7.50
N ARG A 155 -6.52 11.03 -6.17
CA ARG A 155 -7.62 11.52 -5.33
C ARG A 155 -7.90 13.01 -5.58
N SER A 156 -6.87 13.81 -5.77
CA SER A 156 -6.99 15.25 -6.05
C SER A 156 -7.69 15.55 -7.39
N ARG A 157 -7.77 14.57 -8.30
CA ARG A 157 -8.42 14.69 -9.62
C ARG A 157 -9.89 14.29 -9.62
N VAL A 158 -10.37 13.61 -8.57
CA VAL A 158 -11.79 13.23 -8.44
C VAL A 158 -12.54 14.40 -7.80
N PRO A 159 -13.59 14.93 -8.42
CA PRO A 159 -14.44 15.97 -7.81
C PRO A 159 -14.95 15.49 -6.46
N ARG A 160 -14.91 16.37 -5.44
CA ARG A 160 -15.32 16.05 -4.05
C ARG A 160 -16.74 15.51 -3.94
N ASP A 161 -17.61 15.83 -4.88
CA ASP A 161 -19.02 15.43 -4.89
C ASP A 161 -19.25 13.93 -5.15
N LEU A 162 -18.25 13.21 -5.69
CA LEU A 162 -18.31 11.76 -5.91
C LEU A 162 -17.58 10.94 -4.83
N ALA A 163 -16.81 11.59 -3.97
CA ALA A 163 -16.02 10.92 -2.93
C ALA A 163 -16.81 10.63 -1.63
N SER A 164 -18.06 11.08 -1.51
CA SER A 164 -18.88 11.01 -0.27
C SER A 164 -19.97 9.94 -0.30
N ALA A 165 -19.94 8.99 -1.23
CA ALA A 165 -20.87 7.85 -1.18
C ALA A 165 -20.37 6.84 -0.13
N PRO A 166 -21.12 6.57 0.97
CA PRO A 166 -20.70 5.61 1.98
C PRO A 166 -20.80 4.19 1.40
N SER A 167 -19.68 3.53 1.23
CA SER A 167 -19.58 2.12 0.83
C SER A 167 -19.88 1.15 1.98
N HIS A 168 -20.83 1.50 2.84
CA HIS A 168 -21.32 0.61 3.89
C HIS A 168 -22.77 0.24 3.64
N GLN A 169 -22.99 -0.71 2.72
CA GLN A 169 -24.19 -1.54 2.79
C GLN A 169 -23.84 -3.02 2.56
N ARG A 170 -23.81 -3.73 3.69
CA ARG A 170 -24.24 -5.10 3.89
C ARG A 170 -23.31 -6.26 3.52
N VAL A 171 -22.60 -6.71 4.52
CA VAL A 171 -22.46 -8.15 4.74
C VAL A 171 -23.13 -8.48 6.09
N SER A 172 -24.46 -8.55 6.11
CA SER A 172 -25.25 -9.08 7.22
C SER A 172 -26.38 -9.96 6.70
N ALA A 173 -26.03 -11.07 6.00
CA ALA A 173 -27.03 -12.05 5.57
C ALA A 173 -26.50 -13.48 5.40
N HIS A 174 -25.48 -13.92 6.17
CA HIS A 174 -25.07 -15.33 6.15
C HIS A 174 -24.91 -15.96 7.54
N ARG A 175 -25.77 -15.56 8.49
CA ARG A 175 -25.93 -16.27 9.78
C ARG A 175 -27.37 -16.69 10.01
N ARG A 176 -27.94 -17.46 9.09
CA ARG A 176 -29.18 -18.24 9.36
C ARG A 176 -29.35 -19.37 8.35
N ALA A 177 -28.52 -20.40 8.42
CA ALA A 177 -28.88 -21.74 7.89
C ALA A 177 -27.83 -22.77 8.37
N ALA A 178 -27.76 -23.01 9.67
CA ALA A 178 -27.15 -24.20 10.24
C ALA A 178 -27.75 -24.47 11.62
N LYS A 179 -29.07 -24.70 11.62
CA LYS A 179 -29.76 -25.42 12.69
C LYS A 179 -30.83 -26.26 12.03
N GLY A 180 -30.59 -27.53 11.90
CA GLY A 180 -31.53 -28.55 11.47
C GLY A 180 -30.87 -29.60 10.59
N VAL A 181 -30.13 -30.54 11.15
CA VAL A 181 -30.26 -31.99 11.07
C VAL A 181 -29.40 -32.54 12.22
#